data_ad5d3577b558aa672a7687ede94d0dbb
#
_entry.id   ad5d3577b558aa672a7687ede94d0dbb
#
_cell.length_a   1.000
_cell.length_b   1.000
_cell.length_c   1.000
_cell.angle_alpha   90.00
_cell.angle_beta   90.00
_cell.angle_gamma   90.00
#
_symmetry.space_group_name_H-M   'P 1'
#
loop_
_entity.id
_entity.type
_entity.pdbx_description
1 polymer ?
#
loop_
_entity_poly.entity_id
_entity_poly.type
_entity_poly.pdbx_seq_one_letter_code
_entity_poly.pdbx_strand_id
1 'polypeptide(L)'
;MMSRIRKITNPAGERNKAPILEVLQKFLDSTRQDQKLLEISSGVGSHAAFFASNFPNIHYQPSEVDTALFGSIEAYRGEVAAPKLQPPIQIDISKPCTEWVNEADISFATCGESYDYMLNINMMHISPFECSEGLFRNAGRLLKRNGLLITYGPYAVNGVLQPESNVQFDVSLRGRNASWGIRDVTELEKLAAGNGINLKQMFDLPANNKCLIWEKVKGLQGA
;
A
#
# COMPACT_ATOMS: atom_id res chain seq x y z
N MET A 1 -7.41 16.57 -30.31
CA MET A 1 -6.78 15.25 -30.48
C MET A 1 -6.51 14.72 -29.06
N MET A 2 -7.39 13.87 -28.50
CA MET A 2 -7.16 13.29 -27.18
C MET A 2 -5.94 12.37 -27.29
N SER A 3 -4.87 12.72 -26.60
CA SER A 3 -3.71 11.84 -26.43
C SER A 3 -4.23 10.51 -25.87
N ARG A 4 -4.01 9.40 -26.58
CA ARG A 4 -4.33 8.08 -26.04
C ARG A 4 -3.55 7.90 -24.74
N ILE A 5 -4.25 7.89 -23.62
CA ILE A 5 -3.69 7.58 -22.30
C ILE A 5 -3.01 6.22 -22.43
N ARG A 6 -1.70 6.18 -22.24
CA ARG A 6 -0.90 4.98 -22.48
C ARG A 6 -0.88 4.15 -21.20
N LYS A 7 -1.54 3.00 -21.24
CA LYS A 7 -1.44 1.97 -20.22
C LYS A 7 -0.01 1.43 -20.14
N ILE A 8 0.57 1.48 -18.94
CA ILE A 8 1.92 0.96 -18.67
C ILE A 8 1.77 -0.43 -18.05
N THR A 9 2.49 -1.42 -18.56
CA THR A 9 2.48 -2.78 -18.00
C THR A 9 3.62 -2.98 -17.01
N ASN A 10 3.33 -3.68 -15.90
CA ASN A 10 4.32 -4.08 -14.91
C ASN A 10 4.35 -5.60 -14.79
N PRO A 11 5.34 -6.30 -15.39
CA PRO A 11 5.39 -7.77 -15.34
C PRO A 11 5.48 -8.36 -13.92
N ALA A 12 6.10 -7.65 -12.98
CA ALA A 12 6.14 -8.08 -11.58
C ALA A 12 4.75 -8.01 -10.94
N GLY A 13 4.01 -6.92 -11.22
CA GLY A 13 2.62 -6.77 -10.78
C GLY A 13 1.71 -7.87 -11.32
N GLU A 14 1.86 -8.22 -12.59
CA GLU A 14 1.06 -9.30 -13.19
C GLU A 14 1.31 -10.67 -12.53
N ARG A 15 2.54 -10.95 -12.08
CA ARG A 15 2.87 -12.23 -11.42
C ARG A 15 2.38 -12.32 -9.99
N ASN A 16 2.34 -11.22 -9.25
CA ASN A 16 2.06 -11.25 -7.81
C ASN A 16 0.61 -10.92 -7.44
N LYS A 17 -0.19 -10.36 -8.35
CA LYS A 17 -1.57 -9.94 -8.06
C LYS A 17 -2.47 -11.08 -7.58
N ALA A 18 -2.37 -12.28 -8.17
CA ALA A 18 -3.20 -13.42 -7.77
C ALA A 18 -2.81 -13.97 -6.38
N PRO A 19 -1.53 -14.24 -6.07
CA PRO A 19 -1.13 -14.62 -4.70
C PRO A 19 -1.49 -13.58 -3.64
N ILE A 20 -1.39 -12.28 -3.95
CA ILE A 20 -1.81 -11.23 -3.02
C ILE A 20 -3.33 -11.26 -2.82
N LEU A 21 -4.11 -11.44 -3.89
CA LEU A 21 -5.57 -11.54 -3.81
C LEU A 21 -6.01 -12.67 -2.86
N GLU A 22 -5.37 -13.84 -2.92
CA GLU A 22 -5.67 -14.96 -2.01
C GLU A 22 -5.50 -14.60 -0.53
N VAL A 23 -4.54 -13.74 -0.22
CA VAL A 23 -4.38 -13.21 1.14
C VAL A 23 -5.44 -12.16 1.44
N LEU A 24 -5.69 -11.20 0.52
CA LEU A 24 -6.70 -10.16 0.72
C LEU A 24 -8.09 -10.75 0.99
N GLN A 25 -8.46 -11.84 0.30
CA GLN A 25 -9.74 -12.54 0.48
C GLN A 25 -9.96 -13.12 1.90
N LYS A 26 -8.89 -13.32 2.67
CA LYS A 26 -8.96 -13.79 4.07
C LYS A 26 -9.22 -12.66 5.06
N PHE A 27 -8.97 -11.41 4.68
CA PHE A 27 -8.97 -10.27 5.59
C PHE A 27 -9.92 -9.15 5.20
N LEU A 28 -10.22 -8.99 3.91
CA LEU A 28 -11.18 -8.00 3.45
C LEU A 28 -12.59 -8.62 3.50
N ASP A 29 -13.49 -7.95 4.20
CA ASP A 29 -14.87 -8.43 4.35
C ASP A 29 -15.65 -8.14 3.04
N SER A 30 -15.96 -9.19 2.30
CA SER A 30 -16.73 -9.13 1.05
C SER A 30 -18.23 -8.93 1.25
N THR A 31 -18.73 -9.01 2.49
CA THR A 31 -20.16 -8.93 2.81
C THR A 31 -20.60 -7.53 3.24
N ARG A 32 -19.76 -6.81 3.99
CA ARG A 32 -20.05 -5.48 4.49
C ARG A 32 -19.90 -4.45 3.37
N GLN A 33 -20.90 -3.61 3.19
CA GLN A 33 -20.91 -2.53 2.20
C GLN A 33 -20.17 -1.28 2.70
N ASP A 34 -19.78 -0.43 1.74
CA ASP A 34 -19.24 0.92 1.98
C ASP A 34 -17.98 0.98 2.85
N GLN A 35 -17.18 -0.08 2.80
CA GLN A 35 -15.83 -0.08 3.35
C GLN A 35 -14.93 0.79 2.47
N LYS A 36 -13.85 1.32 3.06
CA LYS A 36 -12.89 2.17 2.36
C LYS A 36 -11.49 1.56 2.43
N LEU A 37 -10.84 1.46 1.28
CA LEU A 37 -9.45 1.05 1.14
C LEU A 37 -8.65 2.17 0.48
N LEU A 38 -7.52 2.54 1.08
CA LEU A 38 -6.52 3.45 0.51
C LEU A 38 -5.29 2.65 0.09
N GLU A 39 -4.97 2.64 -1.19
CA GLU A 39 -3.71 2.07 -1.68
C GLU A 39 -2.66 3.17 -1.80
N ILE A 40 -1.52 2.96 -1.15
CA ILE A 40 -0.36 3.86 -1.19
C ILE A 40 0.62 3.36 -2.24
N SER A 41 1.03 4.24 -3.16
CA SER A 41 1.94 3.94 -4.28
C SER A 41 1.39 2.85 -5.19
N SER A 42 0.27 3.14 -5.84
CA SER A 42 -0.42 2.23 -6.77
C SER A 42 0.37 1.94 -8.06
N GLY A 43 1.48 2.66 -8.28
CA GLY A 43 2.32 2.52 -9.45
C GLY A 43 1.53 2.72 -10.74
N VAL A 44 1.58 1.73 -11.62
CA VAL A 44 0.88 1.80 -12.92
C VAL A 44 -0.63 1.58 -12.85
N GLY A 45 -1.18 1.12 -11.70
CA GLY A 45 -2.62 0.92 -11.48
C GLY A 45 -3.15 -0.49 -11.73
N SER A 46 -2.30 -1.45 -12.13
CA SER A 46 -2.75 -2.81 -12.43
C SER A 46 -3.30 -3.56 -11.21
N HIS A 47 -2.72 -3.36 -10.03
CA HIS A 47 -3.21 -3.93 -8.77
C HIS A 47 -4.55 -3.30 -8.36
N ALA A 48 -4.63 -1.97 -8.38
CA ALA A 48 -5.84 -1.23 -8.02
C ALA A 48 -7.06 -1.73 -8.83
N ALA A 49 -6.93 -1.81 -10.16
CA ALA A 49 -7.99 -2.29 -11.02
C ALA A 49 -8.36 -3.75 -10.75
N PHE A 50 -7.34 -4.62 -10.57
CA PHE A 50 -7.56 -6.03 -10.33
C PHE A 50 -8.24 -6.29 -8.98
N PHE A 51 -7.79 -5.64 -7.91
CA PHE A 51 -8.38 -5.85 -6.58
C PHE A 51 -9.76 -5.20 -6.47
N ALA A 52 -9.95 -3.98 -6.99
CA ALA A 52 -11.25 -3.33 -6.97
C ALA A 52 -12.33 -4.15 -7.69
N SER A 53 -11.97 -4.88 -8.76
CA SER A 53 -12.88 -5.79 -9.46
C SER A 53 -13.26 -7.01 -8.62
N ASN A 54 -12.38 -7.45 -7.71
CA ASN A 54 -12.64 -8.59 -6.83
C ASN A 54 -13.36 -8.21 -5.52
N PHE A 55 -13.38 -6.90 -5.18
CA PHE A 55 -14.04 -6.37 -3.99
C PHE A 55 -14.98 -5.21 -4.34
N PRO A 56 -16.08 -5.48 -5.08
CA PRO A 56 -16.99 -4.43 -5.58
C PRO A 56 -17.74 -3.68 -4.47
N ASN A 57 -17.74 -4.21 -3.25
CA ASN A 57 -18.33 -3.59 -2.05
C ASN A 57 -17.43 -2.53 -1.40
N ILE A 58 -16.14 -2.44 -1.80
CA ILE A 58 -15.15 -1.55 -1.19
C ILE A 58 -14.92 -0.31 -2.06
N HIS A 59 -14.98 0.88 -1.47
CA HIS A 59 -14.52 2.12 -2.08
C HIS A 59 -12.99 2.11 -2.11
N TYR A 60 -12.44 1.88 -3.29
CA TYR A 60 -11.01 1.72 -3.51
C TYR A 60 -10.38 3.02 -4.01
N GLN A 61 -9.51 3.61 -3.19
CA GLN A 61 -8.81 4.85 -3.51
C GLN A 61 -7.35 4.56 -3.83
N PRO A 62 -6.94 4.57 -5.11
CA PRO A 62 -5.53 4.50 -5.48
C PRO A 62 -4.84 5.83 -5.24
N SER A 63 -3.56 5.79 -4.89
CA SER A 63 -2.73 6.98 -4.77
C SER A 63 -1.31 6.74 -5.28
N GLU A 64 -0.69 7.81 -5.78
CA GLU A 64 0.69 7.75 -6.28
C GLU A 64 1.37 9.11 -6.08
N VAL A 65 2.66 9.10 -5.80
CA VAL A 65 3.44 10.34 -5.64
C VAL A 65 3.80 10.93 -7.00
N ASP A 66 4.08 10.08 -7.98
CA ASP A 66 4.39 10.48 -9.36
C ASP A 66 3.10 10.61 -10.18
N THR A 67 2.64 11.83 -10.37
CA THR A 67 1.44 12.13 -11.15
C THR A 67 1.56 11.73 -12.65
N ALA A 68 2.77 11.51 -13.16
CA ALA A 68 2.95 10.98 -14.52
C ALA A 68 2.35 9.58 -14.70
N LEU A 69 2.15 8.83 -13.62
CA LEU A 69 1.51 7.50 -13.63
C LEU A 69 -0.03 7.56 -13.61
N PHE A 70 -0.63 8.71 -13.31
CA PHE A 70 -2.09 8.86 -13.22
C PHE A 70 -2.79 8.43 -14.50
N GLY A 71 -2.24 8.78 -15.66
CA GLY A 71 -2.79 8.36 -16.95
C GLY A 71 -2.86 6.84 -17.10
N SER A 72 -1.85 6.11 -16.60
CA SER A 72 -1.88 4.64 -16.61
C SER A 72 -2.91 4.09 -15.63
N ILE A 73 -3.01 4.65 -14.40
CA ILE A 73 -4.00 4.24 -13.40
C ILE A 73 -5.42 4.42 -13.96
N GLU A 74 -5.69 5.58 -14.60
CA GLU A 74 -6.97 5.87 -15.25
C GLU A 74 -7.27 4.89 -16.41
N ALA A 75 -6.26 4.52 -17.20
CA ALA A 75 -6.45 3.55 -18.27
C ALA A 75 -6.86 2.17 -17.72
N TYR A 76 -6.22 1.70 -16.64
CA TYR A 76 -6.62 0.47 -15.97
C TYR A 76 -8.02 0.59 -15.34
N ARG A 77 -8.34 1.72 -14.71
CA ARG A 77 -9.66 1.99 -14.12
C ARG A 77 -10.76 1.92 -15.16
N GLY A 78 -10.55 2.48 -16.36
CA GLY A 78 -11.51 2.47 -17.46
C GLY A 78 -11.77 1.11 -18.09
N GLU A 79 -10.91 0.11 -17.86
CA GLU A 79 -11.06 -1.24 -18.42
C GLU A 79 -11.85 -2.21 -17.53
N VAL A 80 -12.13 -1.83 -16.29
CA VAL A 80 -12.77 -2.72 -15.31
C VAL A 80 -14.15 -2.22 -14.88
N ALA A 81 -15.07 -3.15 -14.67
CA ALA A 81 -16.38 -2.87 -14.08
C ALA A 81 -16.29 -2.78 -12.56
N ALA A 82 -15.58 -1.75 -12.06
CA ALA A 82 -15.39 -1.51 -10.64
C ALA A 82 -15.89 -0.10 -10.26
N PRO A 83 -17.21 0.07 -10.06
CA PRO A 83 -17.82 1.41 -9.91
C PRO A 83 -17.33 2.17 -8.67
N LYS A 84 -16.78 1.46 -7.68
CA LYS A 84 -16.21 2.06 -6.46
C LYS A 84 -14.69 2.32 -6.55
N LEU A 85 -14.03 2.03 -7.68
CA LEU A 85 -12.64 2.41 -7.92
C LEU A 85 -12.57 3.90 -8.29
N GLN A 86 -11.96 4.67 -7.39
CA GLN A 86 -11.87 6.12 -7.51
C GLN A 86 -10.74 6.55 -8.47
N PRO A 87 -10.76 7.77 -9.02
CA PRO A 87 -9.60 8.37 -9.68
C PRO A 87 -8.40 8.42 -8.74
N PRO A 88 -7.15 8.34 -9.28
CA PRO A 88 -5.96 8.43 -8.44
C PRO A 88 -5.80 9.82 -7.80
N ILE A 89 -5.24 9.84 -6.58
CA ILE A 89 -4.87 11.07 -5.89
C ILE A 89 -3.37 11.11 -5.63
N GLN A 90 -2.80 12.32 -5.56
CA GLN A 90 -1.39 12.47 -5.23
C GLN A 90 -1.17 12.36 -3.72
N ILE A 91 -0.29 11.44 -3.32
CA ILE A 91 0.13 11.27 -1.92
C ILE A 91 1.64 11.09 -1.86
N ASP A 92 2.32 11.96 -1.14
CA ASP A 92 3.66 11.73 -0.61
C ASP A 92 3.53 11.13 0.78
N ILE A 93 3.76 9.81 0.87
CA ILE A 93 3.57 9.07 2.13
C ILE A 93 4.58 9.48 3.21
N SER A 94 5.71 10.09 2.87
CA SER A 94 6.68 10.60 3.83
C SER A 94 6.12 11.77 4.65
N LYS A 95 5.09 12.45 4.12
CA LYS A 95 4.44 13.60 4.77
C LYS A 95 3.28 13.15 5.67
N PRO A 96 2.95 13.93 6.71
CA PRO A 96 1.72 13.73 7.47
C PRO A 96 0.50 13.85 6.57
N CYS A 97 -0.54 13.03 6.82
CA CYS A 97 -1.77 13.09 6.02
C CYS A 97 -2.47 14.45 6.06
N THR A 98 -2.22 15.26 7.08
CA THR A 98 -2.73 16.64 7.20
C THR A 98 -2.14 17.60 6.17
N GLU A 99 -1.02 17.23 5.54
CA GLU A 99 -0.34 18.01 4.51
C GLU A 99 -0.66 17.51 3.09
N TRP A 100 -1.43 16.44 2.96
CA TRP A 100 -1.81 15.92 1.65
C TRP A 100 -2.84 16.81 0.99
N VAL A 101 -2.42 17.45 -0.08
CA VAL A 101 -3.29 18.30 -0.91
C VAL A 101 -3.64 17.52 -2.18
N ASN A 102 -4.93 17.42 -2.49
CA ASN A 102 -5.39 16.80 -3.73
C ASN A 102 -6.55 17.61 -4.32
N GLU A 103 -6.66 17.58 -5.65
CA GLU A 103 -7.68 18.30 -6.42
C GLU A 103 -9.10 17.73 -6.22
N ALA A 104 -9.23 16.56 -5.58
CA ALA A 104 -10.51 15.87 -5.39
C ALA A 104 -11.25 16.29 -4.11
N ASP A 105 -10.84 17.39 -3.46
CA ASP A 105 -11.41 17.88 -2.18
C ASP A 105 -11.49 16.83 -1.05
N ILE A 106 -10.70 15.77 -1.13
CA ILE A 106 -10.61 14.79 -0.06
C ILE A 106 -9.78 15.41 1.06
N SER A 107 -10.47 15.94 2.08
CA SER A 107 -9.79 16.50 3.24
C SER A 107 -9.28 15.38 4.15
N PHE A 108 -7.98 15.16 4.15
CA PHE A 108 -7.33 14.29 5.13
C PHE A 108 -7.06 15.00 6.47
N ALA A 109 -7.18 16.33 6.52
CA ALA A 109 -6.95 17.13 7.73
C ALA A 109 -7.95 16.80 8.85
N THR A 110 -9.19 16.43 8.48
CA THR A 110 -10.27 16.08 9.40
C THR A 110 -10.60 14.58 9.41
N CYS A 111 -9.94 13.78 8.56
CA CYS A 111 -10.20 12.35 8.40
C CYS A 111 -9.39 11.51 9.40
N GLY A 112 -9.72 11.58 10.69
CA GLY A 112 -9.34 10.52 11.63
C GLY A 112 -10.17 9.26 11.36
N GLU A 113 -9.56 8.09 11.51
CA GLU A 113 -10.24 6.80 11.55
C GLU A 113 -11.28 6.55 10.42
N SER A 114 -10.93 6.88 9.17
CA SER A 114 -11.86 6.85 8.03
C SER A 114 -11.76 5.60 7.18
N TYR A 115 -10.61 4.90 7.22
CA TYR A 115 -10.34 3.76 6.36
C TYR A 115 -10.44 2.45 7.12
N ASP A 116 -11.08 1.46 6.50
CA ASP A 116 -11.11 0.08 6.99
C ASP A 116 -9.80 -0.63 6.66
N TYR A 117 -9.21 -0.29 5.49
CA TYR A 117 -8.00 -0.92 4.98
C TYR A 117 -7.04 0.13 4.39
N MET A 118 -5.75 -0.12 4.57
CA MET A 118 -4.68 0.50 3.78
C MET A 118 -3.82 -0.59 3.15
N LEU A 119 -3.39 -0.38 1.92
CA LEU A 119 -2.60 -1.34 1.15
C LEU A 119 -1.34 -0.68 0.62
N ASN A 120 -0.21 -1.37 0.71
CA ASN A 120 1.05 -0.94 0.11
C ASN A 120 1.80 -2.14 -0.50
N ILE A 121 2.15 -2.04 -1.76
CA ILE A 121 2.78 -3.11 -2.53
C ILE A 121 4.09 -2.63 -3.14
N ASN A 122 5.19 -3.28 -2.77
CA ASN A 122 6.51 -3.07 -3.36
C ASN A 122 7.09 -1.64 -3.31
N MET A 123 6.60 -0.78 -2.41
CA MET A 123 7.13 0.58 -2.26
C MET A 123 8.32 0.64 -1.30
N MET A 124 8.23 0.01 -0.12
CA MET A 124 9.15 0.27 0.98
C MET A 124 10.63 0.07 0.61
N HIS A 125 10.93 -0.98 -0.15
CA HIS A 125 12.32 -1.29 -0.51
C HIS A 125 12.90 -0.42 -1.64
N ILE A 126 12.05 0.32 -2.36
CA ILE A 126 12.44 1.28 -3.43
C ILE A 126 12.14 2.73 -3.05
N SER A 127 12.11 3.04 -1.77
CA SER A 127 11.88 4.38 -1.24
C SER A 127 12.80 4.62 -0.04
N PRO A 128 13.04 5.87 0.38
CA PRO A 128 13.72 6.18 1.63
C PRO A 128 12.97 5.63 2.85
N PHE A 129 13.68 5.43 3.99
CA PHE A 129 13.09 4.84 5.20
C PHE A 129 11.96 5.70 5.78
N GLU A 130 12.02 7.01 5.58
CA GLU A 130 11.00 7.99 5.96
C GLU A 130 9.62 7.67 5.35
N CYS A 131 9.60 7.00 4.19
CA CYS A 131 8.34 6.52 3.59
C CYS A 131 7.74 5.36 4.40
N SER A 132 8.56 4.48 4.99
CA SER A 132 8.08 3.45 5.91
C SER A 132 7.56 4.06 7.21
N GLU A 133 8.28 5.01 7.80
CA GLU A 133 7.84 5.77 8.97
C GLU A 133 6.51 6.49 8.71
N GLY A 134 6.42 7.18 7.56
CA GLY A 134 5.22 7.86 7.11
C GLY A 134 4.04 6.93 6.90
N LEU A 135 4.26 5.73 6.35
CA LEU A 135 3.22 4.74 6.15
C LEU A 135 2.58 4.32 7.49
N PHE A 136 3.39 3.95 8.48
CA PHE A 136 2.85 3.55 9.79
C PHE A 136 2.22 4.72 10.55
N ARG A 137 2.83 5.91 10.52
CA ARG A 137 2.27 7.12 11.12
C ARG A 137 0.89 7.46 10.55
N ASN A 138 0.78 7.46 9.23
CA ASN A 138 -0.48 7.80 8.57
C ASN A 138 -1.51 6.67 8.71
N ALA A 139 -1.10 5.40 8.69
CA ALA A 139 -1.99 4.28 8.97
C ALA A 139 -2.56 4.33 10.40
N GLY A 140 -1.71 4.64 11.40
CA GLY A 140 -2.15 4.83 12.78
C GLY A 140 -3.21 5.93 12.93
N ARG A 141 -3.17 6.95 12.07
CA ARG A 141 -4.13 8.06 12.09
C ARG A 141 -5.40 7.77 11.30
N LEU A 142 -5.26 7.18 10.10
CA LEU A 142 -6.34 7.05 9.13
C LEU A 142 -7.17 5.77 9.28
N LEU A 143 -6.54 4.69 9.77
CA LEU A 143 -7.27 3.44 9.97
C LEU A 143 -8.27 3.57 11.12
N LYS A 144 -9.43 2.99 10.92
CA LYS A 144 -10.40 2.75 12.00
C LYS A 144 -9.82 1.78 13.01
N ARG A 145 -10.39 1.74 14.22
CA ARG A 145 -10.08 0.68 15.19
C ARG A 145 -10.37 -0.70 14.55
N ASN A 146 -9.45 -1.64 14.70
CA ASN A 146 -9.42 -2.95 14.04
C ASN A 146 -9.28 -2.88 12.51
N GLY A 147 -9.04 -1.70 11.94
CA GLY A 147 -8.68 -1.55 10.53
C GLY A 147 -7.28 -2.13 10.25
N LEU A 148 -7.06 -2.54 9.03
CA LEU A 148 -5.84 -3.26 8.63
C LEU A 148 -4.98 -2.44 7.68
N LEU A 149 -3.68 -2.38 7.98
CA LEU A 149 -2.65 -2.07 7.00
C LEU A 149 -2.12 -3.40 6.44
N ILE A 150 -2.05 -3.53 5.13
CA ILE A 150 -1.54 -4.71 4.44
C ILE A 150 -0.34 -4.28 3.63
N THR A 151 0.81 -4.92 3.85
CA THR A 151 2.03 -4.58 3.12
C THR A 151 2.61 -5.81 2.45
N TYR A 152 3.06 -5.67 1.19
CA TYR A 152 3.65 -6.74 0.41
C TYR A 152 5.01 -6.33 -0.15
N GLY A 153 5.97 -7.22 -0.07
CA GLY A 153 7.32 -7.05 -0.62
C GLY A 153 8.31 -8.08 -0.07
N PRO A 154 9.60 -7.94 -0.41
CA PRO A 154 10.66 -8.68 0.24
C PRO A 154 10.93 -8.05 1.61
N TYR A 155 11.17 -8.90 2.63
CA TYR A 155 11.50 -8.48 3.98
C TYR A 155 12.60 -9.35 4.57
N ALA A 156 13.48 -8.74 5.36
CA ALA A 156 14.30 -9.44 6.34
C ALA A 156 13.46 -9.74 7.59
N VAL A 157 13.81 -10.76 8.34
CA VAL A 157 13.13 -11.16 9.57
C VAL A 157 14.16 -11.38 10.67
N ASN A 158 14.00 -10.71 11.81
CA ASN A 158 14.91 -10.78 12.95
C ASN A 158 16.39 -10.51 12.59
N GLY A 159 16.63 -9.52 11.74
CA GLY A 159 17.96 -9.16 11.28
C GLY A 159 18.55 -10.10 10.21
N VAL A 160 17.80 -11.12 9.78
CA VAL A 160 18.26 -12.09 8.77
C VAL A 160 17.61 -11.82 7.43
N LEU A 161 18.42 -11.44 6.46
CA LEU A 161 18.01 -11.28 5.06
C LEU A 161 18.33 -12.56 4.30
N GLN A 162 17.29 -13.24 3.85
CA GLN A 162 17.39 -14.49 3.10
C GLN A 162 16.21 -14.63 2.10
N PRO A 163 16.30 -15.49 1.10
CA PRO A 163 17.50 -16.24 0.67
C PRO A 163 18.52 -15.34 -0.04
N GLU A 164 19.59 -15.94 -0.55
CA GLU A 164 20.68 -15.24 -1.25
C GLU A 164 20.17 -14.30 -2.36
N SER A 165 19.10 -14.67 -3.08
CA SER A 165 18.49 -13.80 -4.09
C SER A 165 17.97 -12.48 -3.53
N ASN A 166 17.46 -12.45 -2.29
CA ASN A 166 17.05 -11.22 -1.62
C ASN A 166 18.27 -10.40 -1.15
N VAL A 167 19.37 -11.07 -0.74
CA VAL A 167 20.63 -10.39 -0.42
C VAL A 167 21.17 -9.66 -1.65
N GLN A 168 21.24 -10.36 -2.79
CA GLN A 168 21.68 -9.76 -4.05
C GLN A 168 20.74 -8.64 -4.53
N PHE A 169 19.45 -8.79 -4.30
CA PHE A 169 18.49 -7.74 -4.62
C PHE A 169 18.69 -6.50 -3.74
N ASP A 170 18.93 -6.65 -2.45
CA ASP A 170 19.23 -5.54 -1.53
C ASP A 170 20.50 -4.80 -1.95
N VAL A 171 21.57 -5.52 -2.30
CA VAL A 171 22.79 -4.94 -2.83
C VAL A 171 22.51 -4.13 -4.10
N SER A 172 21.71 -4.66 -5.02
CA SER A 172 21.30 -3.96 -6.25
C SER A 172 20.46 -2.71 -5.95
N LEU A 173 19.57 -2.76 -4.97
CA LEU A 173 18.75 -1.62 -4.55
C LEU A 173 19.65 -0.49 -4.01
N ARG A 174 20.52 -0.80 -3.07
CA ARG A 174 21.46 0.17 -2.45
C ARG A 174 22.47 0.72 -3.44
N GLY A 175 22.86 -0.08 -4.43
CA GLY A 175 23.71 0.38 -5.54
C GLY A 175 23.03 1.42 -6.44
N ARG A 176 21.70 1.38 -6.56
CA ARG A 176 20.93 2.37 -7.31
C ARG A 176 20.62 3.62 -6.49
N ASN A 177 20.31 3.45 -5.22
CA ASN A 177 20.06 4.53 -4.27
C ASN A 177 20.38 4.05 -2.85
N ALA A 178 21.33 4.72 -2.18
CA ALA A 178 21.79 4.34 -0.85
C ALA A 178 20.69 4.40 0.24
N SER A 179 19.61 5.15 0.02
CA SER A 179 18.48 5.22 0.94
C SER A 179 17.47 4.06 0.75
N TRP A 180 17.61 3.28 -0.31
CA TRP A 180 16.77 2.11 -0.59
C TRP A 180 17.29 0.87 0.13
N GLY A 181 16.49 -0.18 0.18
CA GLY A 181 16.87 -1.48 0.72
C GLY A 181 15.71 -2.23 1.33
N ILE A 182 15.90 -3.53 1.47
CA ILE A 182 14.90 -4.41 2.08
C ILE A 182 14.76 -4.08 3.56
N ARG A 183 13.52 -3.95 4.03
CA ARG A 183 13.19 -3.61 5.42
C ARG A 183 13.14 -4.87 6.29
N ASP A 184 13.53 -4.73 7.55
CA ASP A 184 13.37 -5.80 8.53
C ASP A 184 12.01 -5.70 9.23
N VAL A 185 11.32 -6.82 9.35
CA VAL A 185 10.01 -6.89 10.01
C VAL A 185 10.09 -6.39 11.44
N THR A 186 11.17 -6.70 12.16
CA THR A 186 11.36 -6.27 13.56
C THR A 186 11.48 -4.74 13.70
N GLU A 187 12.08 -4.07 12.69
CA GLU A 187 12.13 -2.60 12.67
C GLU A 187 10.74 -2.03 12.37
N LEU A 188 10.01 -2.66 11.43
CA LEU A 188 8.65 -2.24 11.11
C LEU A 188 7.68 -2.47 12.28
N GLU A 189 7.85 -3.53 13.08
CA GLU A 189 7.07 -3.75 14.31
C GLU A 189 7.24 -2.62 15.33
N LYS A 190 8.45 -2.07 15.44
CA LYS A 190 8.70 -0.90 16.32
C LYS A 190 7.96 0.33 15.82
N LEU A 191 7.99 0.59 14.50
CA LEU A 191 7.23 1.69 13.89
C LEU A 191 5.72 1.50 14.09
N ALA A 192 5.22 0.29 13.86
CA ALA A 192 3.83 -0.06 14.03
C ALA A 192 3.36 0.17 15.48
N ALA A 193 4.10 -0.37 16.46
CA ALA A 193 3.77 -0.23 17.88
C ALA A 193 3.73 1.23 18.33
N GLY A 194 4.67 2.07 17.85
CA GLY A 194 4.70 3.51 18.10
C GLY A 194 3.48 4.25 17.54
N ASN A 195 2.73 3.64 16.62
CA ASN A 195 1.54 4.21 15.99
C ASN A 195 0.23 3.45 16.33
N GLY A 196 0.24 2.63 17.38
CA GLY A 196 -0.94 1.88 17.83
C GLY A 196 -1.35 0.73 16.92
N ILE A 197 -0.41 0.20 16.15
CA ILE A 197 -0.59 -0.89 15.17
C ILE A 197 0.29 -2.07 15.60
N ASN A 198 -0.21 -3.28 15.49
CA ASN A 198 0.56 -4.50 15.77
C ASN A 198 0.57 -5.41 14.54
N LEU A 199 1.66 -6.16 14.36
CA LEU A 199 1.70 -7.24 13.39
C LEU A 199 0.73 -8.35 13.84
N LYS A 200 -0.25 -8.66 13.00
CA LYS A 200 -1.27 -9.68 13.25
C LYS A 200 -0.87 -11.02 12.64
N GLN A 201 -0.36 -10.98 11.40
CA GLN A 201 0.01 -12.19 10.67
C GLN A 201 0.99 -11.89 9.55
N MET A 202 1.81 -12.88 9.19
CA MET A 202 2.74 -12.86 8.07
C MET A 202 2.52 -14.09 7.20
N PHE A 203 2.50 -13.89 5.88
CA PHE A 203 2.37 -14.95 4.88
C PHE A 203 3.59 -14.94 3.98
N ASP A 204 4.17 -16.11 3.77
CA ASP A 204 5.17 -16.30 2.72
C ASP A 204 4.47 -16.42 1.36
N LEU A 205 4.93 -15.64 0.39
CA LEU A 205 4.39 -15.61 -0.96
C LEU A 205 5.49 -15.88 -2.00
N PRO A 206 5.12 -16.20 -3.25
CA PRO A 206 6.08 -16.52 -4.30
C PRO A 206 7.17 -15.46 -4.48
N ALA A 207 8.32 -15.90 -5.01
CA ALA A 207 9.50 -15.07 -5.25
C ALA A 207 10.09 -14.45 -3.98
N ASN A 208 10.05 -15.19 -2.85
CA ASN A 208 10.61 -14.81 -1.57
C ASN A 208 10.07 -13.49 -1.00
N ASN A 209 8.84 -13.14 -1.39
CA ASN A 209 8.12 -12.01 -0.81
C ASN A 209 7.25 -12.47 0.36
N LYS A 210 6.82 -11.49 1.14
CA LYS A 210 5.87 -11.71 2.24
C LYS A 210 4.72 -10.72 2.14
N CYS A 211 3.55 -11.14 2.62
CA CYS A 211 2.43 -10.26 2.88
C CYS A 211 2.27 -10.14 4.40
N LEU A 212 2.36 -8.92 4.92
CA LEU A 212 2.27 -8.63 6.34
C LEU A 212 0.92 -7.96 6.62
N ILE A 213 0.21 -8.50 7.59
CA ILE A 213 -1.08 -7.97 8.03
C ILE A 213 -0.87 -7.28 9.38
N TRP A 214 -1.13 -6.00 9.41
CA TRP A 214 -0.99 -5.14 10.58
C TRP A 214 -2.38 -4.68 11.00
N GLU A 215 -2.68 -4.71 12.30
CA GLU A 215 -3.98 -4.32 12.83
C GLU A 215 -3.86 -3.13 13.76
N LYS A 216 -4.70 -2.11 13.56
CA LYS A 216 -4.81 -1.00 14.49
C LYS A 216 -5.56 -1.42 15.74
N VAL A 217 -4.86 -1.43 16.88
CA VAL A 217 -5.40 -1.91 18.17
C VAL A 217 -5.78 -0.79 19.13
N LYS A 218 -5.22 0.43 18.97
CA LYS A 218 -5.54 1.59 19.82
C LYS A 218 -5.92 2.78 18.95
N GLY A 219 -6.95 3.53 19.37
CA GLY A 219 -7.11 4.91 18.91
C GLY A 219 -5.90 5.73 19.36
N LEU A 220 -5.43 6.69 18.54
CA LEU A 220 -4.47 7.67 19.01
C LEU A 220 -5.13 8.40 20.18
N GLN A 221 -4.61 8.21 21.40
CA GLN A 221 -4.98 9.08 22.50
C GLN A 221 -4.49 10.48 22.10
N GLY A 222 -5.42 11.44 22.07
CA GLY A 222 -5.11 12.81 21.69
C GLY A 222 -3.93 13.34 22.52
N ALA A 223 -2.92 13.85 21.82
CA ALA A 223 -1.89 14.68 22.42
C ALA A 223 -2.44 16.10 22.61
#